data_5c09eb56c2cfafe7f60320e4f7130919
#
_entry.id   5c09eb56c2cfafe7f60320e4f7130919
#
_cell.length_a   1.000
_cell.length_b   1.000
_cell.length_c   1.000
_cell.angle_alpha   90.00
_cell.angle_beta   90.00
_cell.angle_gamma   90.00
#
_symmetry.space_group_name_H-M   'P 1'
#
loop_
_entity.id
_entity.type
_entity.pdbx_description
1 polymer ?
#
loop_
_entity_poly.entity_id
_entity_poly.type
_entity_poly.pdbx_seq_one_letter_code
_entity_poly.pdbx_strand_id
1 'polypeptide(L)'
;MSDPVTLDLARTAVLSMDMQAGILSLYTGDGTLVSRAAELLDRCRAHHLPVIHVRVGFRPGLPEVSERNALFGAIRNSPQHQKLFEGEAGAVHPLLGPKEGDIEVVKHRVSAFTGTDLDMILRAQSVETVVLFGIATSGVVLSTLLDAGEADYRAIVIQDCCGDREPELHTALLEKLFPRRGTVMTAAEFLALLPA
;
A
#
# COMPACT_ATOMS: atom_id res chain seq x y z
N MET A 1 27.38 1.46 9.09
CA MET A 1 26.41 2.45 9.59
C MET A 1 25.72 2.99 8.35
N SER A 2 24.43 2.78 8.19
CA SER A 2 23.67 3.38 7.08
C SER A 2 23.62 4.90 7.27
N ASP A 3 23.80 5.64 6.18
CA ASP A 3 23.63 7.10 6.22
C ASP A 3 22.22 7.46 6.74
N PRO A 4 22.08 8.58 7.46
CA PRO A 4 20.76 9.00 7.94
C PRO A 4 19.82 9.19 6.74
N VAL A 5 18.61 8.62 6.84
CA VAL A 5 17.59 8.78 5.81
C VAL A 5 17.20 10.26 5.74
N THR A 6 17.53 10.91 4.63
CA THR A 6 17.10 12.28 4.35
C THR A 6 15.85 12.22 3.48
N LEU A 7 14.76 12.82 3.94
CA LEU A 7 13.48 12.84 3.24
C LEU A 7 13.29 14.20 2.54
N ASP A 8 13.17 14.19 1.23
CA ASP A 8 12.71 15.35 0.45
C ASP A 8 11.18 15.29 0.34
N LEU A 9 10.49 16.09 1.13
CA LEU A 9 9.02 16.09 1.18
C LEU A 9 8.40 16.46 -0.16
N ALA A 10 9.03 17.36 -0.91
CA ALA A 10 8.53 17.80 -2.23
C ALA A 10 8.58 16.69 -3.30
N ARG A 11 9.33 15.63 -3.02
CA ARG A 11 9.53 14.48 -3.92
C ARG A 11 9.13 13.15 -3.30
N THR A 12 8.27 13.19 -2.27
CA THR A 12 7.82 12.01 -1.55
C THR A 12 6.30 11.88 -1.65
N ALA A 13 5.80 10.67 -1.94
CA ALA A 13 4.39 10.32 -1.89
C ALA A 13 4.15 9.13 -0.96
N VAL A 14 2.95 9.05 -0.38
CA VAL A 14 2.55 7.97 0.52
C VAL A 14 1.49 7.10 -0.13
N LEU A 15 1.73 5.80 -0.21
CA LEU A 15 0.85 4.79 -0.79
C LEU A 15 0.19 3.94 0.29
N SER A 16 -1.10 4.15 0.51
CA SER A 16 -1.97 3.32 1.34
C SER A 16 -2.59 2.22 0.48
N MET A 17 -2.11 0.98 0.62
CA MET A 17 -2.39 -0.08 -0.35
C MET A 17 -3.30 -1.16 0.21
N ASP A 18 -4.40 -1.43 -0.50
CA ASP A 18 -5.40 -2.47 -0.20
C ASP A 18 -6.00 -2.35 1.22
N MET A 19 -6.01 -1.13 1.78
CA MET A 19 -6.61 -0.81 3.07
C MET A 19 -8.15 -0.69 2.95
N GLN A 20 -8.76 -1.64 2.23
CA GLN A 20 -10.20 -1.76 1.99
C GLN A 20 -10.89 -2.48 3.14
N ALA A 21 -12.11 -2.09 3.47
CA ALA A 21 -12.87 -2.67 4.58
C ALA A 21 -13.01 -4.20 4.45
N GLY A 22 -13.26 -4.71 3.24
CA GLY A 22 -13.36 -6.15 2.97
C GLY A 22 -12.05 -6.89 3.18
N ILE A 23 -10.91 -6.32 2.76
CA ILE A 23 -9.58 -6.93 2.96
C ILE A 23 -9.21 -6.92 4.44
N LEU A 24 -9.41 -5.77 5.11
CA LEU A 24 -9.16 -5.62 6.55
C LEU A 24 -9.99 -6.57 7.40
N SER A 25 -11.21 -6.93 6.97
CA SER A 25 -12.05 -7.91 7.69
C SER A 25 -11.46 -9.33 7.75
N LEU A 26 -10.52 -9.62 6.85
CA LEU A 26 -9.79 -10.90 6.82
C LEU A 26 -8.51 -10.88 7.65
N TYR A 27 -8.10 -9.69 8.11
CA TYR A 27 -6.90 -9.50 8.90
C TYR A 27 -7.22 -9.57 10.39
N THR A 28 -6.52 -10.44 11.10
CA THR A 28 -6.74 -10.70 12.54
C THR A 28 -5.59 -10.14 13.41
N GLY A 29 -4.95 -9.05 12.96
CA GLY A 29 -3.87 -8.42 13.69
C GLY A 29 -4.30 -7.68 14.97
N ASP A 30 -3.40 -6.89 15.52
CA ASP A 30 -3.51 -6.26 16.84
C ASP A 30 -4.63 -5.21 16.98
N GLY A 31 -5.42 -4.96 15.94
CA GLY A 31 -6.50 -3.97 15.94
C GLY A 31 -6.05 -2.51 15.89
N THR A 32 -4.76 -2.22 16.06
CA THR A 32 -4.22 -0.84 16.07
C THR A 32 -3.67 -0.38 14.71
N LEU A 33 -3.50 -1.31 13.77
CA LEU A 33 -2.93 -1.03 12.45
C LEU A 33 -3.68 0.09 11.72
N VAL A 34 -5.01 0.04 11.69
CA VAL A 34 -5.82 1.04 10.99
C VAL A 34 -5.72 2.42 11.65
N SER A 35 -5.75 2.49 12.98
CA SER A 35 -5.62 3.77 13.71
C SER A 35 -4.23 4.38 13.54
N ARG A 36 -3.17 3.56 13.56
CA ARG A 36 -1.79 4.00 13.30
C ARG A 36 -1.61 4.50 11.88
N ALA A 37 -2.17 3.78 10.89
CA ALA A 37 -2.16 4.21 9.50
C ALA A 37 -2.95 5.52 9.30
N ALA A 38 -4.06 5.71 10.00
CA ALA A 38 -4.82 6.96 9.95
C ALA A 38 -4.01 8.15 10.48
N GLU A 39 -3.34 7.99 11.63
CA GLU A 39 -2.46 9.03 12.21
C GLU A 39 -1.30 9.35 11.24
N LEU A 40 -0.66 8.33 10.68
CA LEU A 40 0.40 8.50 9.67
C LEU A 40 -0.09 9.33 8.48
N LEU A 41 -1.24 8.97 7.89
CA LEU A 41 -1.80 9.69 6.75
C LEU A 41 -2.19 11.13 7.10
N ASP A 42 -2.75 11.37 8.27
CA ASP A 42 -3.14 12.72 8.69
C ASP A 42 -1.91 13.62 8.88
N ARG A 43 -0.82 13.09 9.43
CA ARG A 43 0.45 13.81 9.52
C ARG A 43 1.08 14.05 8.14
N CYS A 44 1.02 13.09 7.24
CA CYS A 44 1.50 13.26 5.86
C CYS A 44 0.71 14.37 5.13
N ARG A 45 -0.62 14.38 5.25
CA ARG A 45 -1.48 15.43 4.68
C ARG A 45 -1.15 16.82 5.24
N ALA A 46 -0.92 16.91 6.55
CA ALA A 46 -0.54 18.18 7.21
C ALA A 46 0.79 18.74 6.66
N HIS A 47 1.67 17.89 6.15
CA HIS A 47 2.92 18.26 5.49
C HIS A 47 2.83 18.30 3.95
N HIS A 48 1.61 18.27 3.40
CA HIS A 48 1.35 18.33 1.97
C HIS A 48 1.99 17.19 1.14
N LEU A 49 2.29 16.04 1.75
CA LEU A 49 2.69 14.88 1.00
C LEU A 49 1.49 14.33 0.23
N PRO A 50 1.61 14.03 -1.07
CA PRO A 50 0.58 13.33 -1.81
C PRO A 50 0.23 12.00 -1.15
N VAL A 51 -1.05 11.80 -0.82
CA VAL A 51 -1.59 10.54 -0.34
C VAL A 51 -2.31 9.84 -1.48
N ILE A 52 -1.89 8.61 -1.77
CA ILE A 52 -2.44 7.80 -2.85
C ILE A 52 -3.02 6.52 -2.24
N HIS A 53 -4.33 6.37 -2.33
CA HIS A 53 -5.03 5.15 -1.96
C HIS A 53 -5.05 4.20 -3.14
N VAL A 54 -4.33 3.08 -3.01
CA VAL A 54 -4.34 2.03 -4.03
C VAL A 54 -5.28 0.92 -3.57
N ARG A 55 -6.30 0.61 -4.35
CA ARG A 55 -7.26 -0.44 -4.02
C ARG A 55 -7.47 -1.43 -5.15
N VAL A 56 -7.79 -2.66 -4.79
CA VAL A 56 -8.24 -3.68 -5.75
C VAL A 56 -9.68 -3.38 -6.15
N GLY A 57 -9.95 -3.43 -7.43
CA GLY A 57 -11.30 -3.36 -7.97
C GLY A 57 -11.41 -4.16 -9.27
N PHE A 58 -12.61 -4.59 -9.61
CA PHE A 58 -12.86 -5.36 -10.82
C PHE A 58 -14.06 -4.80 -11.57
N ARG A 59 -14.04 -4.95 -12.89
CA ARG A 59 -15.21 -4.64 -13.73
C ARG A 59 -16.27 -5.72 -13.60
N PRO A 60 -17.55 -5.40 -13.82
CA PRO A 60 -18.60 -6.42 -13.86
C PRO A 60 -18.23 -7.58 -14.81
N GLY A 61 -18.35 -8.81 -14.31
CA GLY A 61 -17.98 -10.01 -15.05
C GLY A 61 -16.48 -10.32 -15.11
N LEU A 62 -15.65 -9.53 -14.45
CA LEU A 62 -14.19 -9.73 -14.30
C LEU A 62 -13.46 -10.00 -15.63
N PRO A 63 -13.67 -9.19 -16.70
CA PRO A 63 -13.05 -9.44 -18.01
C PRO A 63 -11.51 -9.39 -17.97
N GLU A 64 -10.93 -8.67 -17.03
CA GLU A 64 -9.48 -8.54 -16.79
C GLU A 64 -8.87 -9.73 -16.03
N VAL A 65 -9.68 -10.66 -15.51
CA VAL A 65 -9.20 -11.78 -14.70
C VAL A 65 -9.08 -13.04 -15.56
N SER A 66 -7.86 -13.53 -15.73
CA SER A 66 -7.58 -14.80 -16.39
C SER A 66 -7.71 -15.98 -15.44
N GLU A 67 -8.29 -17.07 -15.87
CA GLU A 67 -8.34 -18.34 -15.11
C GLU A 67 -6.95 -18.95 -14.89
N ARG A 68 -5.97 -18.59 -15.72
CA ARG A 68 -4.58 -19.00 -15.55
C ARG A 68 -3.86 -18.33 -14.38
N ASN A 69 -4.42 -17.24 -13.87
CA ASN A 69 -3.87 -16.57 -12.69
C ASN A 69 -4.44 -17.24 -11.43
N ALA A 70 -3.59 -17.94 -10.67
CA ALA A 70 -4.02 -18.72 -9.52
C ALA A 70 -4.76 -17.88 -8.46
N LEU A 71 -4.23 -16.68 -8.12
CA LEU A 71 -4.82 -15.81 -7.11
C LEU A 71 -6.15 -15.21 -7.60
N PHE A 72 -6.12 -14.51 -8.74
CA PHE A 72 -7.30 -13.80 -9.25
C PHE A 72 -8.33 -14.75 -9.85
N GLY A 73 -7.91 -15.91 -10.38
CA GLY A 73 -8.81 -16.98 -10.79
C GLY A 73 -9.63 -17.54 -9.63
N ALA A 74 -9.02 -17.68 -8.44
CA ALA A 74 -9.73 -18.07 -7.24
C ALA A 74 -10.80 -17.03 -6.83
N ILE A 75 -10.52 -15.72 -6.98
CA ILE A 75 -11.51 -14.64 -6.76
C ILE A 75 -12.64 -14.75 -7.77
N ARG A 76 -12.33 -14.91 -9.06
CA ARG A 76 -13.32 -15.07 -10.13
C ARG A 76 -14.28 -16.23 -9.86
N ASN A 77 -13.79 -17.33 -9.30
CA ASN A 77 -14.56 -18.54 -9.04
C ASN A 77 -15.29 -18.53 -7.67
N SER A 78 -15.18 -17.46 -6.90
CA SER A 78 -15.78 -17.35 -5.56
C SER A 78 -16.60 -16.08 -5.41
N PRO A 79 -17.95 -16.15 -5.49
CA PRO A 79 -18.81 -15.00 -5.24
C PRO A 79 -18.62 -14.36 -3.88
N GLN A 80 -18.18 -15.14 -2.88
CA GLN A 80 -17.88 -14.61 -1.55
C GLN A 80 -16.64 -13.72 -1.56
N HIS A 81 -15.57 -14.13 -2.29
CA HIS A 81 -14.38 -13.32 -2.43
C HIS A 81 -14.64 -12.06 -3.27
N GLN A 82 -15.50 -12.14 -4.29
CA GLN A 82 -15.85 -10.95 -5.11
C GLN A 82 -16.50 -9.86 -4.26
N LYS A 83 -17.35 -10.21 -3.31
CA LYS A 83 -18.02 -9.26 -2.39
C LYS A 83 -17.04 -8.43 -1.55
N LEU A 84 -15.83 -8.93 -1.29
CA LEU A 84 -14.79 -8.17 -0.56
C LEU A 84 -14.32 -6.93 -1.32
N PHE A 85 -14.56 -6.86 -2.62
CA PHE A 85 -14.10 -5.80 -3.52
C PHE A 85 -15.26 -4.95 -4.08
N GLU A 86 -16.49 -5.15 -3.57
CA GLU A 86 -17.69 -4.49 -4.03
C GLU A 86 -18.29 -3.57 -2.96
N GLY A 87 -18.95 -2.49 -3.40
CA GLY A 87 -19.65 -1.57 -2.50
C GLY A 87 -18.78 -1.05 -1.36
N GLU A 88 -19.32 -1.00 -0.15
CA GLU A 88 -18.60 -0.55 1.05
C GLU A 88 -17.40 -1.44 1.41
N ALA A 89 -17.50 -2.75 1.18
CA ALA A 89 -16.38 -3.66 1.42
C ALA A 89 -15.19 -3.38 0.49
N GLY A 90 -15.46 -2.99 -0.75
CA GLY A 90 -14.45 -2.60 -1.73
C GLY A 90 -13.90 -1.18 -1.57
N ALA A 91 -14.49 -0.38 -0.70
CA ALA A 91 -14.02 0.98 -0.41
C ALA A 91 -12.83 0.99 0.55
N VAL A 92 -12.03 2.05 0.50
CA VAL A 92 -11.00 2.32 1.52
C VAL A 92 -11.68 2.47 2.87
N HIS A 93 -11.04 1.94 3.92
CA HIS A 93 -11.60 1.98 5.27
C HIS A 93 -11.89 3.43 5.72
N PRO A 94 -13.08 3.73 6.29
CA PRO A 94 -13.51 5.12 6.57
C PRO A 94 -12.54 5.95 7.41
N LEU A 95 -11.80 5.33 8.34
CA LEU A 95 -10.80 6.05 9.15
C LEU A 95 -9.58 6.55 8.34
N LEU A 96 -9.33 5.98 7.17
CA LEU A 96 -8.16 6.31 6.34
C LEU A 96 -8.47 7.39 5.29
N GLY A 97 -9.68 7.53 4.93
CA GLY A 97 -10.14 8.38 3.85
C GLY A 97 -10.70 7.57 2.68
N PRO A 98 -10.72 8.08 1.43
CA PRO A 98 -9.98 9.27 0.94
C PRO A 98 -10.53 10.61 1.45
N LYS A 99 -9.66 11.60 1.61
CA LYS A 99 -9.99 13.00 1.90
C LYS A 99 -9.80 13.86 0.65
N GLU A 100 -10.30 15.10 0.70
CA GLU A 100 -10.07 16.06 -0.38
C GLU A 100 -8.56 16.22 -0.66
N GLY A 101 -8.18 16.11 -1.92
CA GLY A 101 -6.77 16.13 -2.37
C GLY A 101 -6.08 14.78 -2.43
N ASP A 102 -6.64 13.74 -1.83
CA ASP A 102 -6.10 12.37 -1.98
C ASP A 102 -6.37 11.82 -3.39
N ILE A 103 -5.48 10.97 -3.85
CA ILE A 103 -5.60 10.31 -5.15
C ILE A 103 -6.04 8.85 -4.93
N GLU A 104 -6.96 8.36 -5.75
CA GLU A 104 -7.33 6.95 -5.75
C GLU A 104 -6.85 6.26 -7.03
N VAL A 105 -6.12 5.15 -6.87
CA VAL A 105 -5.66 4.29 -7.96
C VAL A 105 -6.34 2.92 -7.83
N VAL A 106 -7.01 2.48 -8.87
CA VAL A 106 -7.67 1.16 -8.91
C VAL A 106 -6.80 0.19 -9.68
N LYS A 107 -6.39 -0.88 -9.03
CA LYS A 107 -5.58 -1.94 -9.63
C LYS A 107 -6.36 -3.23 -9.83
N HIS A 108 -5.92 -4.03 -10.79
CA HIS A 108 -6.47 -5.35 -11.14
C HIS A 108 -5.41 -6.46 -11.02
N ARG A 109 -4.28 -6.15 -10.37
CA ARG A 109 -3.13 -7.04 -10.14
C ARG A 109 -2.61 -6.83 -8.72
N VAL A 110 -1.62 -7.62 -8.32
CA VAL A 110 -1.10 -7.56 -6.95
C VAL A 110 -0.33 -6.27 -6.71
N SER A 111 0.60 -5.92 -7.58
CA SER A 111 1.37 -4.68 -7.47
C SER A 111 0.52 -3.45 -7.79
N ALA A 112 0.82 -2.35 -7.12
CA ALA A 112 0.22 -1.05 -7.35
C ALA A 112 0.57 -0.46 -8.74
N PHE A 113 1.69 -0.86 -9.32
CA PHE A 113 2.15 -0.36 -10.63
C PHE A 113 1.56 -1.11 -11.81
N THR A 114 1.30 -2.42 -11.65
CA THR A 114 0.94 -3.28 -12.78
C THR A 114 -0.41 -2.93 -13.39
N GLY A 115 -0.41 -2.31 -14.56
CA GLY A 115 -1.61 -1.98 -15.32
C GLY A 115 -2.44 -0.84 -14.75
N THR A 116 -1.80 0.04 -13.98
CA THR A 116 -2.40 1.26 -13.41
C THR A 116 -1.73 2.51 -13.98
N ASP A 117 -2.25 3.65 -13.63
CA ASP A 117 -1.69 4.97 -13.93
C ASP A 117 -0.76 5.50 -12.81
N LEU A 118 -0.43 4.68 -11.80
CA LEU A 118 0.37 5.09 -10.65
C LEU A 118 1.72 5.71 -11.05
N ASP A 119 2.49 5.05 -11.91
CA ASP A 119 3.80 5.56 -12.34
C ASP A 119 3.69 6.91 -13.05
N MET A 120 2.67 7.07 -13.90
CA MET A 120 2.39 8.35 -14.56
C MET A 120 2.07 9.46 -13.55
N ILE A 121 1.25 9.16 -12.53
CA ILE A 121 0.89 10.09 -11.46
C ILE A 121 2.14 10.51 -10.67
N LEU A 122 2.95 9.54 -10.23
CA LEU A 122 4.16 9.80 -9.46
C LEU A 122 5.17 10.66 -10.24
N ARG A 123 5.41 10.33 -11.51
CA ARG A 123 6.33 11.11 -12.38
C ARG A 123 5.81 12.51 -12.65
N ALA A 124 4.50 12.67 -12.89
CA ALA A 124 3.89 13.98 -13.10
C ALA A 124 4.06 14.92 -11.89
N GLN A 125 4.16 14.36 -10.69
CA GLN A 125 4.39 15.09 -9.44
C GLN A 125 5.88 15.12 -9.03
N SER A 126 6.79 14.67 -9.90
CA SER A 126 8.24 14.63 -9.65
C SER A 126 8.61 13.81 -8.40
N VAL A 127 7.82 12.80 -8.05
CA VAL A 127 8.08 11.91 -6.92
C VAL A 127 9.29 11.03 -7.21
N GLU A 128 10.20 10.92 -6.24
CA GLU A 128 11.37 10.04 -6.26
C GLU A 128 11.35 9.03 -5.11
N THR A 129 10.59 9.32 -4.05
CA THR A 129 10.47 8.45 -2.87
C THR A 129 9.03 8.05 -2.65
N VAL A 130 8.79 6.76 -2.51
CA VAL A 130 7.46 6.21 -2.20
C VAL A 130 7.47 5.58 -0.81
N VAL A 131 6.54 6.00 0.04
CA VAL A 131 6.32 5.45 1.37
C VAL A 131 5.20 4.43 1.26
N LEU A 132 5.48 3.17 1.57
CA LEU A 132 4.62 2.02 1.30
C LEU A 132 4.10 1.40 2.58
N PHE A 133 2.81 1.16 2.65
CA PHE A 133 2.21 0.29 3.67
C PHE A 133 0.90 -0.33 3.16
N GLY A 134 0.42 -1.36 3.85
CA GLY A 134 -0.86 -2.00 3.51
C GLY A 134 -0.93 -3.49 3.80
N ILE A 135 -1.95 -4.14 3.26
CA ILE A 135 -2.27 -5.56 3.45
C ILE A 135 -2.48 -6.25 2.09
N ALA A 136 -1.76 -7.35 1.78
CA ALA A 136 -0.85 -8.08 2.66
C ALA A 136 0.61 -7.70 2.42
N THR A 137 1.45 -7.87 3.43
CA THR A 137 2.91 -7.69 3.34
C THR A 137 3.51 -8.56 2.24
N SER A 138 3.14 -9.84 2.18
CA SER A 138 3.60 -10.80 1.15
C SER A 138 2.93 -10.62 -0.21
N GLY A 139 1.90 -9.80 -0.28
CA GLY A 139 1.16 -9.49 -1.50
C GLY A 139 1.53 -8.12 -2.06
N VAL A 140 0.64 -7.14 -1.85
CA VAL A 140 0.76 -5.81 -2.44
C VAL A 140 2.03 -5.09 -2.01
N VAL A 141 2.44 -5.19 -0.73
CA VAL A 141 3.62 -4.47 -0.24
C VAL A 141 4.88 -5.01 -0.91
N LEU A 142 5.08 -6.33 -0.90
CA LEU A 142 6.21 -6.99 -1.57
C LEU A 142 6.26 -6.67 -3.06
N SER A 143 5.14 -6.90 -3.77
CA SER A 143 5.10 -6.71 -5.22
C SER A 143 5.34 -5.25 -5.61
N THR A 144 4.78 -4.30 -4.87
CA THR A 144 4.95 -2.87 -5.13
C THR A 144 6.35 -2.38 -4.79
N LEU A 145 6.95 -2.91 -3.70
CA LEU A 145 8.34 -2.60 -3.33
C LEU A 145 9.33 -3.02 -4.43
N LEU A 146 9.12 -4.21 -5.02
CA LEU A 146 9.97 -4.70 -6.11
C LEU A 146 9.80 -3.85 -7.38
N ASP A 147 8.55 -3.59 -7.79
CA ASP A 147 8.28 -2.77 -8.98
C ASP A 147 8.76 -1.32 -8.81
N ALA A 148 8.63 -0.75 -7.60
CA ALA A 148 9.16 0.57 -7.29
C ALA A 148 10.69 0.64 -7.50
N GLY A 149 11.40 -0.39 -7.03
CA GLY A 149 12.85 -0.50 -7.24
C GLY A 149 13.24 -0.64 -8.70
N GLU A 150 12.48 -1.42 -9.50
CA GLU A 150 12.71 -1.58 -10.95
C GLU A 150 12.39 -0.28 -11.74
N ALA A 151 11.58 0.60 -11.15
CA ALA A 151 11.24 1.92 -11.71
C ALA A 151 12.09 3.07 -11.15
N ASP A 152 13.16 2.75 -10.42
CA ASP A 152 14.14 3.68 -9.81
C ASP A 152 13.56 4.59 -8.69
N TYR A 153 12.44 4.21 -8.08
CA TYR A 153 11.96 4.88 -6.87
C TYR A 153 12.74 4.42 -5.63
N ARG A 154 13.04 5.36 -4.74
CA ARG A 154 13.42 5.04 -3.36
C ARG A 154 12.17 4.57 -2.62
N ALA A 155 12.24 3.44 -1.93
CA ALA A 155 11.12 2.91 -1.19
C ALA A 155 11.38 2.94 0.32
N ILE A 156 10.38 3.39 1.08
CA ILE A 156 10.32 3.32 2.54
C ILE A 156 9.10 2.48 2.90
N VAL A 157 9.28 1.39 3.62
CA VAL A 157 8.17 0.54 4.10
C VAL A 157 7.90 0.86 5.56
N ILE A 158 6.64 1.21 5.86
CA ILE A 158 6.19 1.45 7.24
C ILE A 158 5.70 0.12 7.82
N GLN A 159 6.62 -0.57 8.50
CA GLN A 159 6.44 -1.96 8.91
C GLN A 159 5.25 -2.20 9.82
N ASP A 160 4.97 -1.31 10.76
CA ASP A 160 3.89 -1.41 11.74
C ASP A 160 2.53 -0.91 11.21
N CYS A 161 2.47 -0.46 9.94
CA CYS A 161 1.27 -0.24 9.15
C CYS A 161 1.08 -1.32 8.07
N CYS A 162 1.93 -2.36 8.05
CA CYS A 162 1.77 -3.54 7.21
C CYS A 162 1.19 -4.71 8.01
N GLY A 163 0.45 -5.58 7.35
CA GLY A 163 -0.09 -6.78 7.96
C GLY A 163 -0.11 -7.95 6.98
N ASP A 164 -0.10 -9.16 7.51
CA ASP A 164 -0.22 -10.41 6.75
C ASP A 164 -0.98 -11.46 7.54
N ARG A 165 -1.53 -12.45 6.86
CA ARG A 165 -2.18 -13.61 7.48
C ARG A 165 -1.20 -14.65 7.98
N GLU A 166 0.04 -14.62 7.45
CA GLU A 166 1.14 -15.53 7.77
C GLU A 166 2.21 -14.78 8.58
N PRO A 167 2.17 -14.82 9.94
CA PRO A 167 3.06 -14.01 10.77
C PRO A 167 4.55 -14.29 10.56
N GLU A 168 4.93 -15.54 10.32
CA GLU A 168 6.32 -15.92 10.07
C GLU A 168 6.83 -15.33 8.74
N LEU A 169 6.00 -15.38 7.70
CA LEU A 169 6.32 -14.79 6.40
C LEU A 169 6.41 -13.26 6.49
N HIS A 170 5.46 -12.64 7.18
CA HIS A 170 5.47 -11.21 7.46
C HIS A 170 6.81 -10.78 8.09
N THR A 171 7.19 -11.42 9.19
CA THR A 171 8.44 -11.14 9.90
C THR A 171 9.65 -11.37 8.99
N ALA A 172 9.70 -12.48 8.27
CA ALA A 172 10.82 -12.80 7.38
C ALA A 172 10.98 -11.77 6.25
N LEU A 173 9.87 -11.25 5.70
CA LEU A 173 9.91 -10.21 4.67
C LEU A 173 10.45 -8.89 5.23
N LEU A 174 9.91 -8.42 6.35
CA LEU A 174 10.28 -7.15 6.97
C LEU A 174 11.73 -7.14 7.47
N GLU A 175 12.22 -8.26 8.02
CA GLU A 175 13.56 -8.30 8.62
C GLU A 175 14.66 -8.72 7.63
N LYS A 176 14.35 -9.55 6.63
CA LYS A 176 15.38 -10.19 5.80
C LYS A 176 15.39 -9.74 4.34
N LEU A 177 14.21 -9.50 3.76
CA LEU A 177 14.11 -9.18 2.33
C LEU A 177 13.99 -7.68 2.08
N PHE A 178 13.04 -7.01 2.72
CA PHE A 178 12.75 -5.59 2.48
C PHE A 178 13.94 -4.67 2.74
N PRO A 179 14.77 -4.88 3.80
CA PRO A 179 15.96 -4.04 4.03
C PRO A 179 17.03 -4.12 2.93
N ARG A 180 16.90 -5.08 2.02
CA ARG A 180 17.77 -5.21 0.83
C ARG A 180 17.21 -4.47 -0.40
N ARG A 181 15.97 -3.99 -0.32
CA ARG A 181 15.22 -3.38 -1.42
C ARG A 181 14.78 -1.94 -1.14
N GLY A 182 14.78 -1.54 0.13
CA GLY A 182 14.37 -0.23 0.57
C GLY A 182 14.65 -0.03 2.05
N THR A 183 14.21 1.09 2.59
CA THR A 183 14.29 1.35 4.03
C THR A 183 13.05 0.79 4.71
N VAL A 184 13.22 0.12 5.85
CA VAL A 184 12.12 -0.37 6.69
C VAL A 184 12.18 0.37 8.02
N MET A 185 11.06 0.97 8.41
CA MET A 185 10.95 1.71 9.67
C MET A 185 9.51 1.69 10.20
N THR A 186 9.33 2.09 11.45
CA THR A 186 8.00 2.28 12.06
C THR A 186 7.37 3.60 11.63
N ALA A 187 6.06 3.74 11.82
CA ALA A 187 5.36 5.00 11.62
C ALA A 187 5.95 6.12 12.49
N ALA A 188 6.29 5.82 13.76
CA ALA A 188 6.88 6.78 14.67
C ALA A 188 8.26 7.29 14.19
N GLU A 189 9.12 6.39 13.69
CA GLU A 189 10.41 6.76 13.11
C GLU A 189 10.27 7.61 11.85
N PHE A 190 9.32 7.26 10.97
CA PHE A 190 9.03 8.07 9.79
C PHE A 190 8.51 9.47 10.16
N LEU A 191 7.55 9.55 11.08
CA LEU A 191 6.99 10.83 11.53
C LEU A 191 8.03 11.73 12.18
N ALA A 192 9.07 11.17 12.80
CA ALA A 192 10.18 11.95 13.34
C ALA A 192 11.09 12.59 12.27
N LEU A 193 10.99 12.16 11.01
CA LEU A 193 11.68 12.79 9.87
C LEU A 193 10.92 14.02 9.32
N LEU A 194 9.64 14.16 9.67
CA LEU A 194 8.83 15.31 9.25
C LEU A 194 9.21 16.54 10.12
N PRO A 195 9.20 17.75 9.55
CA PRO A 195 9.41 18.97 10.32
C PRO A 195 8.41 19.11 11.48
N ALA A 196 8.79 19.86 12.51
CA ALA A 196 7.91 20.15 13.65
C ALA A 196 6.78 21.11 13.28
#